data_3322fce9884fb383f56a8436043b2822
#
_entry.id   3322fce9884fb383f56a8436043b2822
#
_cell.length_a   1.000
_cell.length_b   1.000
_cell.length_c   1.000
_cell.angle_alpha   90.00
_cell.angle_beta   90.00
_cell.angle_gamma   90.00
#
_symmetry.space_group_name_H-M   'P 1'
#
loop_
_entity.id
_entity.type
_entity.pdbx_description
1 polymer ?
#
loop_
_entity_poly.entity_id
_entity_poly.type
_entity_poly.pdbx_seq_one_letter_code
_entity_poly.pdbx_strand_id
1 'polypeptide(L)'
;MIGNSCRLRRGLILLCLTLGGGLLGGNCSRAQDLVPLNIKLPSPAFIGTPSEKKLPDNVEPLSKTPRPPFLAPAGVTNVALHKKVTSSATNTTPDELAKVTDGEKEATEENVVLLTRGSQWVQIDLEKPQEIYAIVVWHAHNAQKIYHGVVVQIADGKDLAPADNVRTLFNNDSENLDGQGVGKDREYFETNEGKLIDARGAKARYVRLYSNGSTAARYNECTEVEVYGRPAQ
;
A
#
# COMPACT_ATOMS: atom_id res chain seq x y z
N MET A 1 63.48 53.79 -33.18
CA MET A 1 63.82 54.93 -32.29
C MET A 1 63.25 54.57 -30.90
N ILE A 2 64.18 54.22 -30.05
CA ILE A 2 64.35 54.85 -28.75
C ILE A 2 63.07 54.62 -27.87
N GLY A 3 62.98 53.87 -26.81
CA GLY A 3 64.00 53.62 -25.79
C GLY A 3 63.32 53.76 -24.40
N ASN A 4 63.73 52.96 -23.47
CA ASN A 4 63.80 53.08 -22.02
C ASN A 4 62.68 52.38 -21.19
N SER A 5 62.95 51.24 -20.73
CA SER A 5 63.48 50.84 -19.41
C SER A 5 63.14 51.76 -18.24
N CYS A 6 62.33 51.23 -17.30
CA CYS A 6 62.62 51.49 -15.88
C CYS A 6 62.12 50.31 -14.98
N ARG A 7 63.12 49.76 -14.28
CA ARG A 7 62.94 48.79 -13.14
C ARG A 7 62.57 49.57 -11.90
N LEU A 8 61.75 48.96 -11.01
CA LEU A 8 61.98 48.94 -9.54
C LEU A 8 61.01 48.03 -8.80
N ARG A 9 61.51 46.99 -8.26
CA ARG A 9 61.73 46.60 -6.85
C ARG A 9 60.45 46.33 -5.99
N ARG A 10 60.32 45.05 -5.68
CA ARG A 10 60.19 44.40 -4.31
C ARG A 10 59.12 44.95 -3.35
N GLY A 11 58.19 44.08 -3.06
CA GLY A 11 57.41 44.08 -1.82
C GLY A 11 56.77 42.71 -1.65
N LEU A 12 57.48 41.83 -0.90
CA LEU A 12 57.01 40.49 -0.49
C LEU A 12 56.06 40.69 0.67
N ILE A 13 54.75 40.47 0.49
CA ILE A 13 53.79 40.33 1.58
C ILE A 13 53.25 38.91 1.50
N LEU A 14 53.67 38.11 2.44
CA LEU A 14 53.21 36.73 2.67
C LEU A 14 51.86 36.81 3.37
N LEU A 15 50.77 36.57 2.64
CA LEU A 15 49.44 36.45 3.23
C LEU A 15 49.10 34.95 3.31
N CYS A 16 49.20 34.39 4.50
CA CYS A 16 48.75 33.05 4.80
C CYS A 16 47.21 33.00 4.70
N LEU A 17 46.66 32.50 3.58
CA LEU A 17 45.29 32.08 3.49
C LEU A 17 45.18 30.65 4.00
N THR A 18 44.67 30.48 5.22
CA THR A 18 44.20 29.20 5.74
C THR A 18 42.93 28.81 4.94
N LEU A 19 43.09 27.90 4.00
CA LEU A 19 41.95 27.21 3.36
C LEU A 19 41.34 26.29 4.43
N GLY A 20 40.25 26.76 5.05
CA GLY A 20 39.33 25.92 5.80
C GLY A 20 38.60 25.01 4.80
N GLY A 21 39.10 23.78 4.63
CA GLY A 21 38.41 22.74 3.87
C GLY A 21 37.15 22.29 4.60
N GLY A 22 36.03 22.92 4.32
CA GLY A 22 34.71 22.39 4.66
C GLY A 22 34.46 21.12 3.84
N LEU A 23 34.61 19.95 4.47
CA LEU A 23 34.10 18.71 3.95
C LEU A 23 32.53 18.84 3.84
N LEU A 24 32.05 19.24 2.69
CA LEU A 24 30.66 19.03 2.31
C LEU A 24 30.49 17.50 2.19
N GLY A 25 30.11 16.87 3.30
CA GLY A 25 29.60 15.50 3.30
C GLY A 25 28.32 15.44 2.46
N GLY A 26 28.48 15.29 1.16
CA GLY A 26 27.37 14.96 0.28
C GLY A 26 26.80 13.62 0.74
N ASN A 27 25.64 13.61 1.36
CA ASN A 27 24.85 12.40 1.52
C ASN A 27 24.50 11.91 0.11
N CYS A 28 25.36 11.04 -0.42
CA CYS A 28 25.07 10.29 -1.61
C CYS A 28 23.93 9.34 -1.24
N SER A 29 22.68 9.75 -1.48
CA SER A 29 21.52 8.85 -1.41
C SER A 29 21.80 7.73 -2.40
N ARG A 30 22.25 6.59 -1.86
CA ARG A 30 22.43 5.38 -2.64
C ARG A 30 21.11 5.04 -3.26
N ALA A 31 21.00 5.05 -4.58
CA ALA A 31 19.82 4.57 -5.27
C ALA A 31 19.53 3.16 -4.72
N GLN A 32 18.34 2.97 -4.18
CA GLN A 32 17.95 1.66 -3.67
C GLN A 32 17.69 0.75 -4.86
N ASP A 33 18.31 -0.42 -4.86
CA ASP A 33 18.04 -1.43 -5.87
C ASP A 33 16.58 -1.88 -5.73
N LEU A 34 15.80 -1.65 -6.78
CA LEU A 34 14.41 -2.09 -6.84
C LEU A 34 14.36 -3.49 -7.42
N VAL A 35 13.64 -4.36 -6.74
CA VAL A 35 13.43 -5.75 -7.12
C VAL A 35 11.94 -6.08 -7.20
N PRO A 36 11.51 -7.01 -8.07
CA PRO A 36 10.13 -7.47 -8.10
C PRO A 36 9.71 -8.08 -6.76
N LEU A 37 8.54 -7.68 -6.24
CA LEU A 37 7.93 -8.36 -5.11
C LEU A 37 7.48 -9.77 -5.52
N ASN A 38 7.77 -10.75 -4.68
CA ASN A 38 7.30 -12.13 -4.88
C ASN A 38 5.89 -12.29 -4.28
N ILE A 39 4.88 -11.81 -5.01
CA ILE A 39 3.48 -11.97 -4.64
C ILE A 39 2.99 -13.29 -5.24
N LYS A 40 2.75 -14.29 -4.38
CA LYS A 40 2.15 -15.56 -4.81
C LYS A 40 0.66 -15.34 -5.03
N LEU A 41 0.19 -15.61 -6.23
CA LEU A 41 -1.23 -15.49 -6.56
C LEU A 41 -1.95 -16.82 -6.29
N PRO A 42 -3.20 -16.79 -5.80
CA PRO A 42 -4.07 -17.96 -5.74
C PRO A 42 -4.53 -18.37 -7.14
N SER A 43 -5.13 -19.54 -7.22
CA SER A 43 -5.70 -20.04 -8.47
C SER A 43 -6.84 -19.14 -8.95
N PRO A 44 -6.94 -18.83 -10.25
CA PRO A 44 -8.08 -18.10 -10.77
C PRO A 44 -9.35 -18.94 -10.67
N ALA A 45 -10.36 -18.46 -9.96
CA ALA A 45 -11.62 -19.16 -9.79
C ALA A 45 -12.48 -19.18 -11.06
N PHE A 46 -12.22 -18.25 -11.97
CA PHE A 46 -12.88 -18.20 -13.28
C PHE A 46 -11.88 -17.74 -14.35
N ILE A 47 -12.02 -18.32 -15.55
CA ILE A 47 -11.25 -17.93 -16.72
C ILE A 47 -12.25 -17.35 -17.72
N GLY A 48 -12.03 -16.12 -18.15
CA GLY A 48 -12.83 -15.49 -19.19
C GLY A 48 -13.10 -14.00 -18.95
N THR A 49 -13.42 -13.33 -20.03
CA THR A 49 -13.86 -11.94 -19.97
C THR A 49 -15.28 -11.92 -19.36
N PRO A 50 -15.58 -11.01 -18.42
CA PRO A 50 -16.94 -10.78 -18.00
C PRO A 50 -17.82 -10.54 -19.24
N SER A 51 -19.09 -11.00 -19.19
CA SER A 51 -20.04 -10.79 -20.28
C SER A 51 -19.97 -9.34 -20.73
N GLU A 52 -20.12 -9.08 -22.04
CA GLU A 52 -20.00 -7.78 -22.73
C GLU A 52 -21.02 -6.69 -22.26
N LYS A 53 -21.50 -6.78 -21.02
CA LYS A 53 -22.31 -5.73 -20.43
C LYS A 53 -21.43 -4.48 -20.31
N LYS A 54 -21.92 -3.38 -20.84
CA LYS A 54 -21.31 -2.06 -20.64
C LYS A 54 -21.12 -1.84 -19.14
N LEU A 55 -19.87 -1.75 -18.73
CA LEU A 55 -19.53 -1.48 -17.33
C LEU A 55 -19.97 -0.06 -16.96
N PRO A 56 -20.38 0.17 -15.72
CA PRO A 56 -20.53 1.53 -15.19
C PRO A 56 -19.23 2.32 -15.35
N ASP A 57 -19.34 3.62 -15.57
CA ASP A 57 -18.16 4.48 -15.82
C ASP A 57 -17.20 4.55 -14.63
N ASN A 58 -17.67 4.27 -13.41
CA ASN A 58 -16.90 4.22 -12.18
C ASN A 58 -16.17 2.88 -11.94
N VAL A 59 -16.31 1.87 -12.82
CA VAL A 59 -15.66 0.57 -12.68
C VAL A 59 -14.44 0.49 -13.60
N GLU A 60 -13.32 0.01 -13.04
CA GLU A 60 -12.11 -0.28 -13.83
C GLU A 60 -12.38 -1.43 -14.80
N PRO A 61 -12.03 -1.28 -16.09
CA PRO A 61 -12.11 -2.39 -17.02
C PRO A 61 -11.16 -3.51 -16.60
N LEU A 62 -11.59 -4.76 -16.75
CA LEU A 62 -10.70 -5.89 -16.53
C LEU A 62 -9.50 -5.83 -17.47
N SER A 63 -8.31 -6.01 -16.90
CA SER A 63 -7.10 -6.14 -17.70
C SER A 63 -7.13 -7.44 -18.50
N LYS A 64 -6.68 -7.38 -19.75
CA LYS A 64 -6.50 -8.56 -20.61
C LYS A 64 -5.15 -9.24 -20.40
N THR A 65 -4.27 -8.62 -19.62
CA THR A 65 -2.94 -9.12 -19.32
C THR A 65 -2.72 -9.14 -17.81
N PRO A 66 -1.90 -10.07 -17.30
CA PRO A 66 -1.52 -10.09 -15.90
C PRO A 66 -0.92 -8.75 -15.46
N ARG A 67 -1.12 -8.42 -14.19
CA ARG A 67 -0.50 -7.24 -13.58
C ARG A 67 1.03 -7.32 -13.71
N PRO A 68 1.71 -6.25 -14.15
CA PRO A 68 3.16 -6.22 -14.16
C PRO A 68 3.73 -6.38 -12.74
N PRO A 69 4.94 -6.94 -12.58
CA PRO A 69 5.58 -7.06 -11.28
C PRO A 69 5.70 -5.69 -10.60
N PHE A 70 5.31 -5.63 -9.32
CA PHE A 70 5.53 -4.43 -8.51
C PHE A 70 6.98 -4.41 -8.01
N LEU A 71 7.65 -3.28 -8.21
CA LEU A 71 9.04 -3.09 -7.83
C LEU A 71 9.12 -2.37 -6.46
N ALA A 72 9.85 -2.96 -5.53
CA ALA A 72 10.10 -2.39 -4.21
C ALA A 72 11.59 -2.52 -3.85
N PRO A 73 12.10 -1.78 -2.86
CA PRO A 73 13.47 -1.95 -2.38
C PRO A 73 13.74 -3.39 -1.93
N ALA A 74 14.97 -3.85 -2.13
CA ALA A 74 15.40 -5.16 -1.64
C ALA A 74 15.15 -5.30 -0.12
N GLY A 75 14.74 -6.50 0.32
CA GLY A 75 14.43 -6.80 1.72
C GLY A 75 12.98 -6.47 2.15
N VAL A 76 12.12 -5.99 1.25
CA VAL A 76 10.68 -5.85 1.51
C VAL A 76 10.04 -7.23 1.49
N THR A 77 9.24 -7.54 2.54
CA THR A 77 8.54 -8.82 2.73
C THR A 77 7.10 -8.57 3.18
N ASN A 78 6.25 -9.61 3.20
CA ASN A 78 4.93 -9.51 3.82
C ASN A 78 5.07 -9.40 5.34
N VAL A 79 4.92 -8.18 5.87
CA VAL A 79 5.02 -7.88 7.32
C VAL A 79 3.70 -8.05 8.05
N ALA A 80 2.60 -8.34 7.33
CA ALA A 80 1.30 -8.64 7.91
C ALA A 80 1.12 -10.12 8.25
N LEU A 81 1.96 -11.02 7.73
CA LEU A 81 1.81 -12.46 7.90
C LEU A 81 1.71 -12.84 9.39
N HIS A 82 0.61 -13.50 9.75
CA HIS A 82 0.25 -13.94 11.12
C HIS A 82 0.15 -12.79 12.13
N LYS A 83 -0.11 -11.56 11.69
CA LYS A 83 -0.34 -10.43 12.58
C LYS A 83 -1.77 -10.43 13.10
N LYS A 84 -1.92 -9.82 14.29
CA LYS A 84 -3.22 -9.71 14.94
C LYS A 84 -4.17 -8.86 14.12
N VAL A 85 -5.36 -9.39 13.90
CA VAL A 85 -6.47 -8.71 13.23
C VAL A 85 -7.59 -8.44 14.21
N THR A 86 -8.23 -7.30 14.08
CA THR A 86 -9.47 -6.92 14.78
C THR A 86 -10.49 -6.44 13.75
N SER A 87 -11.77 -6.43 14.12
CA SER A 87 -12.86 -6.05 13.23
C SER A 87 -13.92 -5.22 13.95
N SER A 88 -14.71 -4.45 13.20
CA SER A 88 -15.96 -3.85 13.67
C SER A 88 -17.10 -4.85 13.73
N ALA A 89 -17.03 -5.94 12.96
CA ALA A 89 -18.07 -6.95 12.91
C ALA A 89 -18.13 -7.75 14.23
N THR A 90 -19.36 -7.98 14.73
CA THR A 90 -19.59 -8.66 16.02
C THR A 90 -19.80 -10.16 15.87
N ASN A 91 -19.84 -10.65 14.64
CA ASN A 91 -20.08 -12.06 14.31
C ASN A 91 -18.80 -12.87 14.06
N THR A 92 -17.63 -12.28 14.31
CA THR A 92 -16.33 -12.94 14.07
C THR A 92 -15.58 -13.22 15.35
N THR A 93 -14.85 -14.32 15.37
CA THR A 93 -13.92 -14.70 16.44
C THR A 93 -12.49 -14.31 16.10
N PRO A 94 -11.56 -14.24 17.08
CA PRO A 94 -10.15 -13.99 16.79
C PRO A 94 -9.52 -15.03 15.84
N ASP A 95 -9.94 -16.30 15.93
CA ASP A 95 -9.41 -17.37 15.06
C ASP A 95 -9.89 -17.22 13.62
N GLU A 96 -11.14 -16.80 13.40
CA GLU A 96 -11.63 -16.45 12.07
C GLU A 96 -10.89 -15.24 11.51
N LEU A 97 -10.69 -14.20 12.32
CA LEU A 97 -9.97 -13.00 11.88
C LEU A 97 -8.50 -13.26 11.56
N ALA A 98 -7.88 -14.27 12.18
CA ALA A 98 -6.49 -14.65 11.88
C ALA A 98 -6.29 -15.07 10.41
N LYS A 99 -7.35 -15.57 9.76
CA LYS A 99 -7.33 -15.94 8.34
C LYS A 99 -7.02 -14.78 7.40
N VAL A 100 -7.31 -13.54 7.82
CA VAL A 100 -7.05 -12.33 7.00
C VAL A 100 -5.55 -12.11 6.75
N THR A 101 -4.68 -12.77 7.53
CA THR A 101 -3.22 -12.58 7.45
C THR A 101 -2.45 -13.91 7.54
N ASP A 102 -3.07 -15.05 7.26
CA ASP A 102 -2.43 -16.37 7.38
C ASP A 102 -1.65 -16.81 6.13
N GLY A 103 -1.80 -16.07 5.02
CA GLY A 103 -1.15 -16.32 3.75
C GLY A 103 -1.98 -17.17 2.79
N GLU A 104 -3.17 -17.65 3.19
CA GLU A 104 -4.07 -18.44 2.38
C GLU A 104 -5.05 -17.53 1.62
N LYS A 105 -4.94 -17.54 0.29
CA LYS A 105 -5.66 -16.61 -0.59
C LYS A 105 -6.72 -17.27 -1.47
N GLU A 106 -6.81 -18.60 -1.43
CA GLU A 106 -7.86 -19.32 -2.16
C GLU A 106 -9.23 -18.94 -1.59
N ALA A 107 -10.13 -18.46 -2.44
CA ALA A 107 -11.46 -17.98 -2.02
C ALA A 107 -12.44 -19.15 -1.80
N THR A 108 -12.07 -20.07 -0.91
CA THR A 108 -12.92 -21.17 -0.43
C THR A 108 -13.72 -20.73 0.79
N GLU A 109 -14.80 -21.45 1.11
CA GLU A 109 -15.60 -21.19 2.32
C GLU A 109 -14.76 -21.23 3.61
N GLU A 110 -13.70 -22.05 3.61
CA GLU A 110 -12.83 -22.20 4.78
C GLU A 110 -11.93 -20.99 5.00
N ASN A 111 -11.52 -20.31 3.93
CA ASN A 111 -10.56 -19.21 3.98
C ASN A 111 -11.23 -17.83 4.02
N VAL A 112 -12.50 -17.74 3.61
CA VAL A 112 -13.22 -16.47 3.59
C VAL A 112 -13.75 -16.11 4.97
N VAL A 113 -13.38 -14.93 5.45
CA VAL A 113 -13.94 -14.31 6.66
C VAL A 113 -15.18 -13.53 6.28
N LEU A 114 -16.33 -13.94 6.82
CA LEU A 114 -17.61 -13.31 6.56
C LEU A 114 -17.92 -12.28 7.66
N LEU A 115 -17.95 -11.00 7.29
CA LEU A 115 -18.36 -9.92 8.18
C LEU A 115 -19.83 -9.57 8.00
N THR A 116 -20.44 -8.92 8.99
CA THR A 116 -21.83 -8.47 8.95
C THR A 116 -22.11 -7.49 7.79
N ARG A 117 -23.38 -7.23 7.53
CA ARG A 117 -23.84 -6.29 6.49
C ARG A 117 -23.50 -4.85 6.86
N GLY A 118 -23.52 -3.98 5.86
CA GLY A 118 -23.19 -2.56 5.99
C GLY A 118 -21.67 -2.33 6.03
N SER A 119 -21.27 -1.11 6.30
CA SER A 119 -19.87 -0.76 6.43
C SER A 119 -19.21 -1.54 7.57
N GLN A 120 -18.20 -2.31 7.25
CA GLN A 120 -17.38 -3.05 8.20
C GLN A 120 -15.91 -2.80 7.92
N TRP A 121 -15.08 -3.02 8.93
CA TRP A 121 -13.64 -2.97 8.73
C TRP A 121 -12.92 -4.14 9.40
N VAL A 122 -11.77 -4.49 8.85
CA VAL A 122 -10.72 -5.28 9.50
C VAL A 122 -9.48 -4.43 9.69
N GLN A 123 -8.78 -4.61 10.80
CA GLN A 123 -7.57 -3.85 11.12
C GLN A 123 -6.44 -4.77 11.54
N ILE A 124 -5.30 -4.58 10.93
CA ILE A 124 -4.06 -5.31 11.18
C ILE A 124 -3.13 -4.45 12.04
N ASP A 125 -2.61 -5.02 13.14
CA ASP A 125 -1.53 -4.42 13.94
C ASP A 125 -0.19 -5.02 13.51
N LEU A 126 0.62 -4.24 12.81
CA LEU A 126 1.97 -4.65 12.39
C LEU A 126 2.97 -4.70 13.55
N GLU A 127 2.53 -4.45 14.81
CA GLU A 127 3.29 -4.42 16.07
C GLU A 127 4.30 -3.28 16.18
N LYS A 128 4.92 -2.91 15.07
CA LYS A 128 5.90 -1.83 14.98
C LYS A 128 5.66 -1.01 13.73
N PRO A 129 6.07 0.26 13.71
CA PRO A 129 6.06 1.04 12.48
C PRO A 129 6.87 0.35 11.38
N GLN A 130 6.27 0.24 10.20
CA GLN A 130 6.87 -0.32 9.00
C GLN A 130 6.93 0.75 7.90
N GLU A 131 7.94 0.69 7.04
CA GLU A 131 7.91 1.36 5.73
C GLU A 131 7.13 0.46 4.78
N ILE A 132 5.92 0.86 4.41
CA ILE A 132 4.99 0.07 3.61
C ILE A 132 5.12 0.51 2.15
N TYR A 133 5.38 -0.43 1.25
CA TYR A 133 5.54 -0.18 -0.18
C TYR A 133 4.31 -0.61 -0.98
N ALA A 134 3.71 -1.74 -0.64
CA ALA A 134 2.48 -2.21 -1.26
C ALA A 134 1.55 -2.86 -0.23
N ILE A 135 0.24 -2.71 -0.46
CA ILE A 135 -0.80 -3.47 0.22
C ILE A 135 -1.57 -4.21 -0.86
N VAL A 136 -1.80 -5.49 -0.68
CA VAL A 136 -2.64 -6.28 -1.58
C VAL A 136 -3.82 -6.81 -0.80
N VAL A 137 -5.01 -6.53 -1.30
CA VAL A 137 -6.27 -6.94 -0.67
C VAL A 137 -6.94 -7.98 -1.56
N TRP A 138 -7.31 -9.10 -0.97
CA TRP A 138 -8.18 -10.09 -1.58
C TRP A 138 -9.49 -10.18 -0.79
N HIS A 139 -10.57 -9.83 -1.44
CA HIS A 139 -11.90 -10.26 -1.04
C HIS A 139 -12.20 -11.64 -1.66
N ALA A 140 -13.37 -12.21 -1.39
CA ALA A 140 -13.73 -13.49 -1.99
C ALA A 140 -13.88 -13.35 -3.52
N HIS A 141 -12.91 -13.89 -4.26
CA HIS A 141 -12.82 -13.84 -5.72
C HIS A 141 -13.30 -15.11 -6.43
N ASN A 142 -14.17 -15.87 -5.76
CA ASN A 142 -14.74 -17.12 -6.28
C ASN A 142 -15.84 -16.93 -7.34
N ALA A 143 -16.21 -15.69 -7.64
CA ALA A 143 -17.12 -15.29 -8.69
C ALA A 143 -16.79 -13.87 -9.17
N GLN A 144 -17.39 -13.44 -10.27
CA GLN A 144 -17.26 -12.05 -10.74
C GLN A 144 -18.03 -11.12 -9.79
N LYS A 145 -17.31 -10.47 -8.90
CA LYS A 145 -17.85 -9.55 -7.90
C LYS A 145 -17.12 -8.20 -7.97
N ILE A 146 -17.86 -7.15 -7.66
CA ILE A 146 -17.33 -5.82 -7.38
C ILE A 146 -17.67 -5.52 -5.93
N TYR A 147 -16.67 -5.20 -5.11
CA TYR A 147 -16.87 -4.80 -3.72
C TYR A 147 -17.01 -3.30 -3.63
N HIS A 148 -17.99 -2.86 -2.81
CA HIS A 148 -18.34 -1.46 -2.62
C HIS A 148 -17.73 -0.90 -1.35
N GLY A 149 -17.51 0.42 -1.31
CA GLY A 149 -17.00 1.09 -0.13
C GLY A 149 -15.62 0.59 0.30
N VAL A 150 -14.78 0.18 -0.64
CA VAL A 150 -13.43 -0.27 -0.31
C VAL A 150 -12.57 0.93 0.01
N VAL A 151 -12.15 1.04 1.29
CA VAL A 151 -11.24 2.09 1.75
C VAL A 151 -10.07 1.45 2.48
N VAL A 152 -8.85 1.79 2.07
CA VAL A 152 -7.63 1.34 2.74
C VAL A 152 -6.92 2.51 3.36
N GLN A 153 -6.76 2.44 4.68
CA GLN A 153 -6.09 3.45 5.49
C GLN A 153 -4.90 2.86 6.24
N ILE A 154 -3.91 3.69 6.48
CA ILE A 154 -2.79 3.39 7.37
C ILE A 154 -2.69 4.46 8.44
N ALA A 155 -2.21 4.08 9.64
CA ALA A 155 -2.08 5.00 10.77
C ALA A 155 -0.96 4.58 11.73
N ASP A 156 -0.54 5.51 12.58
CA ASP A 156 0.43 5.25 13.64
C ASP A 156 -0.26 4.76 14.92
N GLY A 157 -1.51 5.19 15.18
CA GLY A 157 -2.32 4.79 16.34
C GLY A 157 -3.46 3.83 15.97
N LYS A 158 -3.86 3.00 16.92
CA LYS A 158 -4.84 1.91 16.75
C LYS A 158 -6.26 2.39 16.48
N ASP A 159 -6.61 3.57 16.95
CA ASP A 159 -7.99 4.09 16.87
C ASP A 159 -8.26 4.78 15.53
N LEU A 160 -7.21 5.05 14.76
CA LEU A 160 -7.27 5.83 13.53
C LEU A 160 -7.94 7.20 13.76
N ALA A 161 -7.66 7.79 14.92
CA ALA A 161 -8.07 9.15 15.24
C ALA A 161 -7.28 10.17 14.39
N PRO A 162 -7.75 11.40 14.21
CA PRO A 162 -6.99 12.42 13.46
C PRO A 162 -5.55 12.63 13.97
N ALA A 163 -5.31 12.45 15.29
CA ALA A 163 -3.97 12.51 15.87
C ALA A 163 -3.06 11.32 15.51
N ASP A 164 -3.61 10.23 14.97
CA ASP A 164 -2.87 9.02 14.64
C ASP A 164 -2.21 9.06 13.25
N ASN A 165 -2.10 10.23 12.64
CA ASN A 165 -1.52 10.42 11.31
C ASN A 165 -2.17 9.51 10.25
N VAL A 166 -3.52 9.50 10.22
CA VAL A 166 -4.30 8.67 9.30
C VAL A 166 -4.09 9.12 7.87
N ARG A 167 -3.78 8.16 6.99
CA ARG A 167 -3.65 8.37 5.55
C ARG A 167 -4.48 7.38 4.78
N THR A 168 -5.35 7.88 3.92
CA THR A 168 -6.11 7.06 2.98
C THR A 168 -5.26 6.80 1.74
N LEU A 169 -5.01 5.54 1.44
CA LEU A 169 -4.21 5.10 0.30
C LEU A 169 -5.08 4.70 -0.90
N PHE A 170 -6.29 4.24 -0.63
CA PHE A 170 -7.29 3.87 -1.63
C PHE A 170 -8.68 4.16 -1.07
N ASN A 171 -9.59 4.70 -1.89
CA ASN A 171 -10.97 4.93 -1.52
C ASN A 171 -11.87 4.97 -2.76
N ASN A 172 -12.71 3.93 -2.94
CA ASN A 172 -13.73 3.86 -4.00
C ASN A 172 -15.15 4.16 -3.51
N ASP A 173 -15.32 4.58 -2.24
CA ASP A 173 -16.59 4.97 -1.64
C ASP A 173 -17.03 6.35 -2.14
N SER A 174 -17.56 6.42 -3.36
CA SER A 174 -17.98 7.68 -3.99
C SER A 174 -19.15 8.36 -3.29
N GLU A 175 -19.91 7.64 -2.49
CA GLU A 175 -21.08 8.14 -1.75
C GLU A 175 -20.77 8.45 -0.29
N ASN A 176 -19.54 8.16 0.17
CA ASN A 176 -19.10 8.31 1.55
C ASN A 176 -19.97 7.55 2.57
N LEU A 177 -20.39 6.35 2.20
CA LEU A 177 -21.23 5.49 3.06
C LEU A 177 -20.47 4.98 4.29
N ASP A 178 -19.15 4.84 4.17
CA ASP A 178 -18.26 4.40 5.25
C ASP A 178 -17.79 5.55 6.13
N GLY A 179 -18.14 6.81 5.78
CA GLY A 179 -17.79 7.99 6.56
C GLY A 179 -16.29 8.35 6.52
N GLN A 180 -15.53 7.79 5.56
CA GLN A 180 -14.09 8.01 5.44
C GLN A 180 -13.71 9.07 4.40
N GLY A 181 -14.69 9.87 3.99
CA GLY A 181 -14.56 10.87 2.93
C GLY A 181 -14.96 10.32 1.57
N VAL A 182 -15.34 11.23 0.66
CA VAL A 182 -15.76 10.88 -0.70
C VAL A 182 -14.58 10.30 -1.48
N GLY A 183 -14.72 9.05 -1.93
CA GLY A 183 -13.73 8.34 -2.71
C GLY A 183 -13.59 8.88 -4.14
N LYS A 184 -12.38 8.76 -4.68
CA LYS A 184 -12.05 9.16 -6.06
C LYS A 184 -11.50 8.00 -6.89
N ASP A 185 -11.20 6.89 -6.24
CA ASP A 185 -10.75 5.68 -6.90
C ASP A 185 -11.95 4.97 -7.54
N ARG A 186 -11.67 4.20 -8.58
CA ARG A 186 -12.71 3.44 -9.26
C ARG A 186 -12.95 2.12 -8.56
N GLU A 187 -14.17 1.63 -8.62
CA GLU A 187 -14.49 0.25 -8.29
C GLU A 187 -13.77 -0.71 -9.26
N TYR A 188 -13.60 -1.94 -8.86
CA TYR A 188 -12.88 -2.94 -9.65
C TYR A 188 -13.51 -4.32 -9.48
N PHE A 189 -13.32 -5.18 -10.47
CA PHE A 189 -13.63 -6.60 -10.32
C PHE A 189 -12.61 -7.27 -9.42
N GLU A 190 -13.10 -7.99 -8.42
CA GLU A 190 -12.23 -8.85 -7.62
C GLU A 190 -11.75 -10.04 -8.46
N THR A 191 -10.45 -10.27 -8.44
CA THR A 191 -9.79 -11.37 -9.17
C THR A 191 -8.78 -12.05 -8.28
N ASN A 192 -8.22 -13.17 -8.75
CA ASN A 192 -7.12 -13.84 -8.07
C ASN A 192 -5.85 -12.98 -7.92
N GLU A 193 -5.73 -11.87 -8.64
CA GLU A 193 -4.60 -10.95 -8.48
C GLU A 193 -4.73 -10.06 -7.24
N GLY A 194 -5.94 -9.90 -6.69
CA GLY A 194 -6.24 -8.96 -5.63
C GLY A 194 -6.04 -7.49 -6.03
N LYS A 195 -6.48 -6.55 -5.21
CA LYS A 195 -6.23 -5.12 -5.43
C LYS A 195 -4.89 -4.73 -4.83
N LEU A 196 -3.93 -4.41 -5.68
CA LEU A 196 -2.64 -3.87 -5.25
C LEU A 196 -2.73 -2.34 -5.12
N ILE A 197 -2.27 -1.83 -3.98
CA ILE A 197 -2.25 -0.42 -3.61
C ILE A 197 -0.80 -0.02 -3.34
N ASP A 198 -0.30 0.97 -4.07
CA ASP A 198 1.05 1.52 -3.89
C ASP A 198 1.08 2.46 -2.67
N ALA A 199 1.75 2.06 -1.61
CA ALA A 199 1.92 2.83 -0.38
C ALA A 199 3.18 3.71 -0.37
N ARG A 200 4.06 3.60 -1.37
CA ARG A 200 5.20 4.49 -1.63
C ARG A 200 6.18 4.66 -0.46
N GLY A 201 6.38 3.62 0.34
CA GLY A 201 7.26 3.68 1.51
C GLY A 201 6.67 4.47 2.69
N ALA A 202 5.36 4.59 2.74
CA ALA A 202 4.67 5.28 3.84
C ALA A 202 4.92 4.54 5.16
N LYS A 203 5.22 5.30 6.24
CA LYS A 203 5.46 4.72 7.57
C LYS A 203 4.15 4.62 8.34
N ALA A 204 3.82 3.44 8.84
CA ALA A 204 2.68 3.22 9.71
C ALA A 204 2.80 1.91 10.49
N ARG A 205 2.02 1.79 11.58
CA ARG A 205 1.87 0.56 12.36
C ARG A 205 0.57 -0.18 12.05
N TYR A 206 -0.52 0.54 11.78
CA TYR A 206 -1.84 -0.04 11.58
C TYR A 206 -2.27 0.09 10.12
N VAL A 207 -2.91 -0.96 9.63
CA VAL A 207 -3.58 -0.99 8.32
C VAL A 207 -5.03 -1.34 8.54
N ARG A 208 -5.96 -0.55 8.02
CA ARG A 208 -7.40 -0.81 8.11
C ARG A 208 -8.01 -0.85 6.72
N LEU A 209 -8.79 -1.90 6.47
CA LEU A 209 -9.58 -2.11 5.28
C LEU A 209 -11.06 -2.00 5.65
N TYR A 210 -11.78 -1.11 4.98
CA TYR A 210 -13.24 -1.02 5.01
C TYR A 210 -13.84 -1.67 3.77
N SER A 211 -15.07 -2.15 3.88
CA SER A 211 -15.89 -2.61 2.76
C SER A 211 -17.37 -2.56 3.13
N ASN A 212 -18.26 -2.49 2.12
CA ASN A 212 -19.71 -2.34 2.30
C ASN A 212 -20.49 -3.24 1.32
N GLY A 213 -20.25 -4.54 1.41
CA GLY A 213 -20.87 -5.54 0.55
C GLY A 213 -20.32 -5.56 -0.87
N SER A 214 -21.04 -6.23 -1.75
CA SER A 214 -20.63 -6.42 -3.14
C SER A 214 -21.85 -6.49 -4.07
N THR A 215 -21.61 -6.55 -5.39
CA THR A 215 -22.65 -6.80 -6.39
C THR A 215 -23.35 -8.15 -6.23
N ALA A 216 -22.75 -9.10 -5.48
CA ALA A 216 -23.31 -10.44 -5.26
C ALA A 216 -24.00 -10.59 -3.90
N ALA A 217 -23.51 -9.90 -2.86
CA ALA A 217 -24.03 -10.04 -1.50
C ALA A 217 -23.87 -8.74 -0.68
N ARG A 218 -24.74 -8.57 0.32
CA ARG A 218 -24.67 -7.45 1.26
C ARG A 218 -23.70 -7.69 2.43
N TYR A 219 -23.17 -8.89 2.57
CA TYR A 219 -22.13 -9.24 3.53
C TYR A 219 -20.76 -8.84 2.98
N ASN A 220 -19.84 -8.57 3.89
CA ASN A 220 -18.46 -8.32 3.52
C ASN A 220 -17.68 -9.63 3.62
N GLU A 221 -16.87 -9.90 2.63
CA GLU A 221 -16.10 -11.13 2.52
C GLU A 221 -14.62 -10.76 2.36
N CYS A 222 -13.78 -11.07 3.35
CA CYS A 222 -12.35 -10.84 3.28
C CYS A 222 -11.62 -12.18 3.24
N THR A 223 -10.67 -12.36 2.33
CA THR A 223 -9.86 -13.57 2.25
C THR A 223 -8.47 -13.32 2.82
N GLU A 224 -7.74 -12.31 2.31
CA GLU A 224 -6.38 -12.04 2.75
C GLU A 224 -6.01 -10.57 2.55
N VAL A 225 -5.17 -10.04 3.43
CA VAL A 225 -4.51 -8.75 3.27
C VAL A 225 -3.02 -8.91 3.50
N GLU A 226 -2.23 -8.75 2.45
CA GLU A 226 -0.78 -8.73 2.54
C GLU A 226 -0.27 -7.30 2.59
N VAL A 227 0.69 -7.04 3.48
CA VAL A 227 1.36 -5.74 3.60
C VAL A 227 2.84 -5.93 3.34
N TYR A 228 3.31 -5.41 2.23
CA TYR A 228 4.71 -5.50 1.84
C TYR A 228 5.49 -4.31 2.35
N GLY A 229 6.34 -4.57 3.33
CA GLY A 229 7.09 -3.55 4.02
C GLY A 229 8.40 -4.06 4.60
N ARG A 230 9.06 -3.16 5.30
CA ARG A 230 10.25 -3.44 6.11
C ARG A 230 10.23 -2.58 7.37
N PRO A 231 11.00 -2.92 8.42
CA PRO A 231 11.07 -2.08 9.62
C PRO A 231 11.41 -0.63 9.28
N ALA A 232 10.63 0.32 9.83
CA ALA A 232 10.91 1.74 9.67
C ALA A 232 12.22 2.08 10.41
N GLN A 233 13.09 2.80 9.71
CA GLN A 233 14.33 3.35 10.27
C GLN A 233 14.08 4.71 10.93
#